data_dd41868d9cccbb87b97ed69a13470d6a
#
_entry.id   dd41868d9cccbb87b97ed69a13470d6a
#
_cell.length_a   1.000
_cell.length_b   1.000
_cell.length_c   1.000
_cell.angle_alpha   90.00
_cell.angle_beta   90.00
_cell.angle_gamma   90.00
#
_symmetry.space_group_name_H-M   'P 1'
#
loop_
_entity.id
_entity.type
_entity.pdbx_description
1 polymer ?
#
loop_
_entity_poly.entity_id
_entity_poly.type
_entity_poly.pdbx_seq_one_letter_code
_entity_poly.pdbx_strand_id
1 'polypeptide(L)'
;MTNALTVGSRREKRRTAAAAARRRARSARPPWEEPPTAVGQAAKGLTLGGTLAVILVPLWIIVLTSFSTPGAINRAGGLVLWPDGLTTETYRQMLSDPTVVTALGVSLGITLVGTALSMAVSILCAYGLSRPRSLGHRFVLLLLIVTMFISGGLIPSFLVVTGLGGYDQYWALILPSAVSVFNILVLRAFYQETSAELIDAARMDGAGDWRILWSVVLPTSRAVTAVTALFYAVGYWNSFFNVMLYMPTDSQKWPLQYVLLTYVNRANGLPGSVNSGFGETHAQTAPLSLQMAVVVLTLVPLVIVYPFVQKHLRTGVLTGAIKG
;
A
#
# COMPACT_ATOMS: atom_id res chain seq x y z
N MET A 1 -42.60 -16.50 45.06
CA MET A 1 -43.25 -15.54 44.12
C MET A 1 -42.48 -14.20 43.86
N THR A 2 -41.18 -14.12 44.18
CA THR A 2 -40.42 -12.82 44.19
C THR A 2 -39.52 -12.58 42.96
N ASN A 3 -39.38 -13.56 42.04
CA ASN A 3 -38.42 -13.46 40.93
C ASN A 3 -39.00 -12.92 39.59
N ALA A 4 -40.33 -12.78 39.48
CA ALA A 4 -40.97 -12.29 38.24
C ALA A 4 -40.97 -10.76 38.11
N LEU A 5 -40.96 -10.06 39.24
CA LEU A 5 -41.03 -8.57 39.29
C LEU A 5 -39.70 -7.88 38.92
N THR A 6 -38.57 -8.54 39.12
CA THR A 6 -37.22 -7.96 38.84
C THR A 6 -36.84 -8.04 37.37
N VAL A 7 -37.33 -9.02 36.61
CA VAL A 7 -37.03 -9.22 35.18
C VAL A 7 -37.81 -8.19 34.31
N GLY A 8 -39.03 -7.81 34.68
CA GLY A 8 -39.81 -6.78 34.01
C GLY A 8 -39.15 -5.41 34.07
N SER A 9 -38.63 -5.01 35.25
CA SER A 9 -37.99 -3.70 35.45
C SER A 9 -36.69 -3.52 34.67
N ARG A 10 -35.92 -4.59 34.47
CA ARG A 10 -34.67 -4.56 33.65
C ARG A 10 -34.94 -4.42 32.14
N ARG A 11 -36.02 -5.04 31.64
CA ARG A 11 -36.39 -4.92 30.21
C ARG A 11 -36.96 -3.53 29.91
N GLU A 12 -37.71 -2.95 30.84
CA GLU A 12 -38.30 -1.61 30.72
C GLU A 12 -37.21 -0.52 30.77
N LYS A 13 -36.26 -0.63 31.70
CA LYS A 13 -35.07 0.26 31.78
C LYS A 13 -34.19 0.19 30.52
N ARG A 14 -34.04 -0.97 29.91
CA ARG A 14 -33.32 -1.11 28.62
C ARG A 14 -34.08 -0.47 27.46
N ARG A 15 -35.43 -0.58 27.44
CA ARG A 15 -36.26 0.08 26.40
C ARG A 15 -36.27 1.59 26.53
N THR A 16 -36.35 2.10 27.74
CA THR A 16 -36.30 3.57 28.00
C THR A 16 -34.91 4.13 27.72
N ALA A 17 -33.82 3.44 28.08
CA ALA A 17 -32.45 3.82 27.75
C ALA A 17 -32.19 3.82 26.23
N ALA A 18 -32.69 2.81 25.51
CA ALA A 18 -32.59 2.74 24.06
C ALA A 18 -33.39 3.82 23.35
N ALA A 19 -34.60 4.18 23.87
CA ALA A 19 -35.40 5.28 23.36
C ALA A 19 -34.75 6.63 23.62
N ALA A 20 -34.16 6.85 24.82
CA ALA A 20 -33.40 8.05 25.14
C ALA A 20 -32.11 8.20 24.28
N ALA A 21 -31.40 7.09 24.02
CA ALA A 21 -30.24 7.09 23.13
C ALA A 21 -30.65 7.46 21.68
N ARG A 22 -31.75 6.90 21.18
CA ARG A 22 -32.32 7.25 19.87
C ARG A 22 -32.74 8.70 19.76
N ARG A 23 -33.35 9.28 20.84
CA ARG A 23 -33.68 10.70 20.90
C ARG A 23 -32.43 11.59 20.87
N ARG A 24 -31.40 11.26 21.67
CA ARG A 24 -30.11 11.98 21.66
C ARG A 24 -29.43 11.90 20.30
N ALA A 25 -29.42 10.74 19.63
CA ALA A 25 -28.90 10.58 18.30
C ALA A 25 -29.68 11.38 17.23
N ARG A 26 -31.00 11.59 17.41
CA ARG A 26 -31.83 12.46 16.54
C ARG A 26 -31.55 13.94 16.77
N SER A 27 -31.34 14.37 18.01
CA SER A 27 -31.09 15.79 18.34
C SER A 27 -29.65 16.23 18.00
N ALA A 28 -28.72 15.31 17.79
CA ALA A 28 -27.35 15.60 17.42
C ALA A 28 -27.14 15.69 15.89
N ARG A 29 -28.21 15.50 15.07
CA ARG A 29 -28.11 15.58 13.61
C ARG A 29 -28.37 17.00 13.11
N PRO A 30 -27.65 17.47 12.11
CA PRO A 30 -27.95 18.75 11.46
C PRO A 30 -29.37 18.73 10.86
N PRO A 31 -30.10 19.86 10.83
CA PRO A 31 -31.47 19.92 10.34
C PRO A 31 -31.69 19.50 8.88
N TRP A 32 -30.62 19.51 8.09
CA TRP A 32 -30.62 19.13 6.65
C TRP A 32 -30.39 17.64 6.38
N GLU A 33 -30.15 16.85 7.42
CA GLU A 33 -29.90 15.42 7.28
C GLU A 33 -31.19 14.63 7.44
N GLU A 34 -31.72 14.06 6.34
CA GLU A 34 -32.90 13.22 6.38
C GLU A 34 -32.75 11.99 7.29
N PRO A 35 -33.76 11.58 8.03
CA PRO A 35 -33.68 10.38 8.85
C PRO A 35 -33.48 9.15 7.96
N PRO A 36 -32.52 8.25 8.27
CA PRO A 36 -32.28 7.09 7.46
C PRO A 36 -33.51 6.18 7.42
N THR A 37 -33.99 5.94 6.21
CA THR A 37 -35.08 4.99 5.97
C THR A 37 -34.60 3.55 6.20
N ALA A 38 -35.46 2.66 6.67
CA ALA A 38 -35.10 1.25 6.87
C ALA A 38 -34.60 0.60 5.57
N VAL A 39 -35.24 0.93 4.44
CA VAL A 39 -34.84 0.48 3.10
C VAL A 39 -33.45 1.02 2.71
N GLY A 40 -33.17 2.29 2.94
CA GLY A 40 -31.86 2.88 2.66
C GLY A 40 -30.75 2.27 3.52
N GLN A 41 -31.03 1.95 4.79
CA GLN A 41 -30.05 1.26 5.65
C GLN A 41 -29.81 -0.20 5.20
N ALA A 42 -30.86 -0.91 4.80
CA ALA A 42 -30.75 -2.26 4.26
C ALA A 42 -29.97 -2.27 2.94
N ALA A 43 -30.27 -1.36 2.01
CA ALA A 43 -29.54 -1.20 0.76
C ALA A 43 -28.06 -0.89 1.01
N LYS A 44 -27.74 0.06 1.89
CA LYS A 44 -26.38 0.38 2.29
C LYS A 44 -25.66 -0.81 2.92
N GLY A 45 -26.34 -1.56 3.79
CA GLY A 45 -25.81 -2.78 4.41
C GLY A 45 -25.51 -3.87 3.39
N LEU A 46 -26.41 -4.10 2.43
CA LEU A 46 -26.22 -5.05 1.33
C LEU A 46 -25.06 -4.65 0.42
N THR A 47 -24.99 -3.38 0.05
CA THR A 47 -23.88 -2.87 -0.81
C THR A 47 -22.54 -3.01 -0.11
N LEU A 48 -22.44 -2.59 1.15
CA LEU A 48 -21.20 -2.72 1.92
C LEU A 48 -20.84 -4.19 2.17
N GLY A 49 -21.82 -5.03 2.56
CA GLY A 49 -21.59 -6.44 2.76
C GLY A 49 -21.20 -7.16 1.49
N GLY A 50 -21.85 -6.87 0.36
CA GLY A 50 -21.50 -7.40 -0.96
C GLY A 50 -20.08 -6.98 -1.38
N THR A 51 -19.73 -5.69 -1.23
CA THR A 51 -18.38 -5.20 -1.53
C THR A 51 -17.32 -5.91 -0.66
N LEU A 52 -17.57 -6.04 0.63
CA LEU A 52 -16.67 -6.75 1.54
C LEU A 52 -16.54 -8.23 1.17
N ALA A 53 -17.63 -8.89 0.82
CA ALA A 53 -17.59 -10.30 0.39
C ALA A 53 -16.77 -10.50 -0.88
N VAL A 54 -16.94 -9.64 -1.89
CA VAL A 54 -16.17 -9.68 -3.14
C VAL A 54 -14.67 -9.54 -2.90
N ILE A 55 -14.27 -8.73 -1.90
CA ILE A 55 -12.86 -8.52 -1.57
C ILE A 55 -12.32 -9.65 -0.66
N LEU A 56 -13.08 -10.01 0.38
CA LEU A 56 -12.57 -10.93 1.41
C LEU A 56 -12.65 -12.40 1.01
N VAL A 57 -13.64 -12.80 0.20
CA VAL A 57 -13.78 -14.22 -0.21
C VAL A 57 -12.59 -14.70 -1.04
N PRO A 58 -12.11 -13.99 -2.07
CA PRO A 58 -10.89 -14.41 -2.79
C PRO A 58 -9.67 -14.47 -1.88
N LEU A 59 -9.48 -13.49 -0.99
CA LEU A 59 -8.36 -13.49 -0.04
C LEU A 59 -8.46 -14.68 0.93
N TRP A 60 -9.65 -14.99 1.41
CA TRP A 60 -9.91 -16.15 2.26
C TRP A 60 -9.53 -17.45 1.56
N ILE A 61 -9.95 -17.62 0.30
CA ILE A 61 -9.63 -18.80 -0.52
C ILE A 61 -8.10 -18.94 -0.69
N ILE A 62 -7.40 -17.84 -1.02
CA ILE A 62 -5.95 -17.83 -1.17
C ILE A 62 -5.27 -18.27 0.13
N VAL A 63 -5.66 -17.67 1.26
CA VAL A 63 -5.11 -18.01 2.57
C VAL A 63 -5.39 -19.47 2.93
N LEU A 64 -6.62 -19.95 2.78
CA LEU A 64 -6.95 -21.35 3.07
C LEU A 64 -6.17 -22.32 2.18
N THR A 65 -6.11 -22.06 0.88
CA THR A 65 -5.40 -22.93 -0.07
C THR A 65 -3.91 -22.97 0.25
N SER A 66 -3.30 -21.86 0.69
CA SER A 66 -1.90 -21.81 1.08
C SER A 66 -1.56 -22.69 2.30
N PHE A 67 -2.52 -22.88 3.21
CA PHE A 67 -2.40 -23.77 4.38
C PHE A 67 -2.93 -25.17 4.13
N SER A 68 -3.43 -25.50 2.94
CA SER A 68 -4.04 -26.79 2.66
C SER A 68 -3.03 -27.83 2.18
N THR A 69 -3.25 -29.10 2.55
CA THR A 69 -2.45 -30.22 2.05
C THR A 69 -2.73 -30.46 0.56
N PRO A 70 -1.76 -30.99 -0.22
CA PRO A 70 -1.98 -31.35 -1.63
C PRO A 70 -3.19 -32.27 -1.84
N GLY A 71 -3.43 -33.20 -0.90
CA GLY A 71 -4.61 -34.08 -0.94
C GLY A 71 -5.94 -33.33 -0.79
N ALA A 72 -6.01 -32.31 0.08
CA ALA A 72 -7.20 -31.47 0.24
C ALA A 72 -7.45 -30.61 -1.02
N ILE A 73 -6.41 -30.05 -1.61
CA ILE A 73 -6.50 -29.28 -2.85
C ILE A 73 -7.01 -30.14 -4.00
N ASN A 74 -6.50 -31.36 -4.14
CA ASN A 74 -6.94 -32.29 -5.19
C ASN A 74 -8.40 -32.70 -5.00
N ARG A 75 -8.84 -32.98 -3.76
CA ARG A 75 -10.25 -33.28 -3.48
C ARG A 75 -11.19 -32.12 -3.77
N ALA A 76 -10.74 -30.89 -3.51
CA ALA A 76 -11.49 -29.68 -3.80
C ALA A 76 -11.51 -29.29 -5.29
N GLY A 77 -10.74 -29.97 -6.14
CA GLY A 77 -10.62 -29.65 -7.57
C GLY A 77 -9.80 -28.38 -7.84
N GLY A 78 -8.96 -27.96 -6.88
CA GLY A 78 -8.10 -26.79 -6.97
C GLY A 78 -8.18 -25.87 -5.75
N LEU A 79 -9.00 -24.83 -5.82
CA LEU A 79 -9.10 -23.84 -4.73
C LEU A 79 -9.94 -24.37 -3.56
N VAL A 80 -9.43 -24.20 -2.33
CA VAL A 80 -10.08 -24.71 -1.11
C VAL A 80 -10.96 -23.63 -0.49
N LEU A 81 -12.25 -23.90 -0.36
CA LEU A 81 -13.24 -22.98 0.24
C LEU A 81 -13.41 -23.22 1.75
N TRP A 82 -13.26 -24.47 2.21
CA TRP A 82 -13.42 -24.88 3.60
C TRP A 82 -12.15 -25.56 4.11
N PRO A 83 -11.75 -25.31 5.36
CA PRO A 83 -10.55 -25.91 5.91
C PRO A 83 -10.65 -27.43 5.96
N ASP A 84 -9.81 -28.15 5.20
CA ASP A 84 -9.67 -29.59 5.18
C ASP A 84 -8.20 -29.98 5.14
N GLY A 85 -7.66 -30.47 6.26
CA GLY A 85 -6.27 -30.85 6.36
C GLY A 85 -5.31 -29.64 6.31
N LEU A 86 -5.30 -28.79 7.33
CA LEU A 86 -4.40 -27.65 7.43
C LEU A 86 -2.97 -28.09 7.72
N THR A 87 -2.00 -27.48 7.05
CA THR A 87 -0.57 -27.72 7.23
C THR A 87 0.23 -26.44 7.10
N THR A 88 1.33 -26.34 7.82
CA THR A 88 2.32 -25.26 7.69
C THR A 88 3.56 -25.70 6.89
N GLU A 89 3.57 -26.94 6.40
CA GLU A 89 4.73 -27.52 5.71
C GLU A 89 5.09 -26.74 4.46
N THR A 90 4.11 -26.24 3.73
CA THR A 90 4.32 -25.35 2.55
C THR A 90 5.13 -24.11 2.91
N TYR A 91 4.81 -23.45 4.01
CA TYR A 91 5.55 -22.27 4.48
C TYR A 91 6.95 -22.63 4.96
N ARG A 92 7.10 -23.78 5.63
CA ARG A 92 8.41 -24.28 6.06
C ARG A 92 9.31 -24.55 4.86
N GLN A 93 8.81 -25.26 3.84
CA GLN A 93 9.54 -25.52 2.61
C GLN A 93 9.90 -24.21 1.89
N MET A 94 8.95 -23.29 1.75
CA MET A 94 9.15 -21.99 1.10
C MET A 94 10.23 -21.16 1.82
N LEU A 95 10.19 -21.08 3.15
CA LEU A 95 11.18 -20.33 3.93
C LEU A 95 12.53 -21.06 4.05
N SER A 96 12.58 -22.33 3.72
CA SER A 96 13.84 -23.11 3.59
C SER A 96 14.47 -22.95 2.22
N ASP A 97 13.73 -22.43 1.21
CA ASP A 97 14.27 -22.16 -0.12
C ASP A 97 15.12 -20.87 -0.09
N PRO A 98 16.43 -20.95 -0.32
CA PRO A 98 17.31 -19.78 -0.35
C PRO A 98 16.85 -18.71 -1.34
N THR A 99 16.21 -19.10 -2.43
CA THR A 99 15.72 -18.19 -3.48
C THR A 99 14.64 -17.27 -2.95
N VAL A 100 13.65 -17.80 -2.21
CA VAL A 100 12.54 -17.03 -1.67
C VAL A 100 13.04 -16.08 -0.56
N VAL A 101 13.93 -16.57 0.30
CA VAL A 101 14.51 -15.76 1.38
C VAL A 101 15.36 -14.62 0.81
N THR A 102 16.19 -14.90 -0.18
CA THR A 102 16.99 -13.88 -0.86
C THR A 102 16.07 -12.86 -1.56
N ALA A 103 15.07 -13.32 -2.30
CA ALA A 103 14.12 -12.46 -3.00
C ALA A 103 13.32 -11.55 -2.03
N LEU A 104 12.96 -12.05 -0.85
CA LEU A 104 12.34 -11.25 0.21
C LEU A 104 13.29 -10.16 0.69
N GLY A 105 14.56 -10.50 0.96
CA GLY A 105 15.60 -9.55 1.35
C GLY A 105 15.83 -8.47 0.29
N VAL A 106 15.91 -8.86 -0.99
CA VAL A 106 16.04 -7.94 -2.13
C VAL A 106 14.83 -7.01 -2.23
N SER A 107 13.61 -7.53 -2.12
CA SER A 107 12.38 -6.71 -2.12
C SER A 107 12.37 -5.68 -0.99
N LEU A 108 12.71 -6.09 0.22
CA LEU A 108 12.80 -5.18 1.38
C LEU A 108 13.88 -4.12 1.15
N GLY A 109 15.06 -4.51 0.66
CA GLY A 109 16.16 -3.59 0.36
C GLY A 109 15.76 -2.53 -0.68
N ILE A 110 15.22 -2.95 -1.82
CA ILE A 110 14.76 -2.04 -2.89
C ILE A 110 13.65 -1.12 -2.36
N THR A 111 12.70 -1.66 -1.62
CA THR A 111 11.59 -0.87 -1.07
C THR A 111 12.07 0.18 -0.08
N LEU A 112 12.94 -0.19 0.86
CA LEU A 112 13.45 0.74 1.87
C LEU A 112 14.35 1.81 1.26
N VAL A 113 15.36 1.40 0.46
CA VAL A 113 16.31 2.33 -0.16
C VAL A 113 15.60 3.21 -1.19
N GLY A 114 14.76 2.62 -2.05
CA GLY A 114 13.99 3.35 -3.05
C GLY A 114 13.03 4.35 -2.41
N THR A 115 12.28 3.95 -1.40
CA THR A 115 11.38 4.86 -0.67
C THR A 115 12.14 5.98 0.01
N ALA A 116 13.24 5.69 0.71
CA ALA A 116 14.04 6.71 1.39
C ALA A 116 14.60 7.73 0.40
N LEU A 117 15.16 7.27 -0.72
CA LEU A 117 15.70 8.13 -1.77
C LEU A 117 14.59 8.99 -2.40
N SER A 118 13.50 8.36 -2.81
CA SER A 118 12.36 9.06 -3.44
C SER A 118 11.74 10.08 -2.51
N MET A 119 11.60 9.76 -1.23
CA MET A 119 11.10 10.70 -0.23
C MET A 119 12.05 11.88 -0.02
N ALA A 120 13.34 11.61 0.07
CA ALA A 120 14.33 12.69 0.22
C ALA A 120 14.25 13.67 -0.96
N VAL A 121 14.28 13.17 -2.19
CA VAL A 121 14.18 14.00 -3.41
C VAL A 121 12.84 14.73 -3.46
N SER A 122 11.72 14.04 -3.20
CA SER A 122 10.39 14.64 -3.26
C SER A 122 10.16 15.71 -2.21
N ILE A 123 10.62 15.50 -0.97
CA ILE A 123 10.52 16.47 0.12
C ILE A 123 11.30 17.74 -0.22
N LEU A 124 12.56 17.60 -0.67
CA LEU A 124 13.40 18.72 -1.03
C LEU A 124 12.83 19.51 -2.22
N CYS A 125 12.41 18.80 -3.26
CA CYS A 125 11.81 19.41 -4.43
C CYS A 125 10.48 20.12 -4.09
N ALA A 126 9.58 19.46 -3.36
CA ALA A 126 8.31 20.05 -2.92
C ALA A 126 8.52 21.28 -2.03
N TYR A 127 9.48 21.22 -1.11
CA TYR A 127 9.81 22.34 -0.25
C TYR A 127 10.33 23.54 -1.03
N GLY A 128 11.31 23.33 -1.94
CA GLY A 128 11.80 24.38 -2.81
C GLY A 128 10.71 24.99 -3.69
N LEU A 129 9.81 24.17 -4.21
CA LEU A 129 8.69 24.60 -5.06
C LEU A 129 7.48 25.12 -4.26
N SER A 130 7.41 24.95 -2.95
CA SER A 130 6.34 25.54 -2.13
C SER A 130 6.53 27.05 -1.94
N ARG A 131 7.73 27.58 -2.21
CA ARG A 131 8.11 28.98 -2.02
C ARG A 131 8.05 29.76 -3.35
N PRO A 132 7.11 30.69 -3.54
CA PRO A 132 6.92 31.39 -4.81
C PRO A 132 8.09 32.31 -5.21
N ARG A 133 8.97 32.67 -4.27
CA ARG A 133 10.15 33.50 -4.51
C ARG A 133 11.43 32.71 -4.82
N SER A 134 11.35 31.38 -4.94
CA SER A 134 12.50 30.54 -5.32
C SER A 134 12.91 30.81 -6.76
N LEU A 135 14.21 30.82 -7.02
CA LEU A 135 14.79 31.02 -8.36
C LEU A 135 14.30 29.93 -9.33
N GLY A 136 13.78 30.32 -10.48
CA GLY A 136 13.31 29.39 -11.51
C GLY A 136 12.01 28.64 -11.15
N HIS A 137 11.32 28.99 -10.06
CA HIS A 137 10.12 28.31 -9.58
C HIS A 137 9.11 27.95 -10.69
N ARG A 138 8.73 28.93 -11.52
CA ARG A 138 7.74 28.73 -12.59
C ARG A 138 8.27 27.79 -13.67
N PHE A 139 9.54 27.90 -14.01
CA PHE A 139 10.16 27.06 -15.06
C PHE A 139 10.26 25.60 -14.60
N VAL A 140 10.78 25.35 -13.38
CA VAL A 140 10.89 24.00 -12.82
C VAL A 140 9.51 23.37 -12.63
N LEU A 141 8.54 24.13 -12.14
CA LEU A 141 7.17 23.65 -12.00
C LEU A 141 6.54 23.28 -13.35
N LEU A 142 6.70 24.13 -14.38
CA LEU A 142 6.24 23.84 -15.72
C LEU A 142 6.90 22.59 -16.28
N LEU A 143 8.21 22.46 -16.12
CA LEU A 143 8.97 21.30 -16.59
C LEU A 143 8.46 20.02 -15.94
N LEU A 144 8.24 20.02 -14.63
CA LEU A 144 7.66 18.86 -13.93
C LEU A 144 6.26 18.52 -14.46
N ILE A 145 5.39 19.52 -14.66
CA ILE A 145 4.04 19.29 -15.16
C ILE A 145 4.10 18.75 -16.60
N VAL A 146 4.96 19.29 -17.46
CA VAL A 146 5.13 18.82 -18.84
C VAL A 146 5.58 17.36 -18.87
N THR A 147 6.53 16.96 -18.01
CA THR A 147 6.97 15.55 -17.94
C THR A 147 5.89 14.59 -17.46
N MET A 148 4.86 15.06 -16.75
CA MET A 148 3.72 14.25 -16.37
C MET A 148 2.82 13.88 -17.56
N PHE A 149 2.71 14.77 -18.55
CA PHE A 149 1.87 14.56 -19.74
C PHE A 149 2.64 13.98 -20.92
N ILE A 150 3.96 14.20 -20.99
CA ILE A 150 4.82 13.72 -22.07
C ILE A 150 5.70 12.61 -21.52
N SER A 151 5.32 11.36 -21.80
CA SER A 151 6.13 10.18 -21.47
C SER A 151 7.12 9.90 -22.60
N GLY A 152 8.37 9.64 -22.26
CA GLY A 152 9.38 9.18 -23.21
C GLY A 152 9.10 7.79 -23.80
N GLY A 153 8.19 7.03 -23.18
CA GLY A 153 7.86 5.65 -23.57
C GLY A 153 8.84 4.60 -23.04
N LEU A 154 8.45 3.35 -23.23
CA LEU A 154 9.19 2.19 -22.70
C LEU A 154 10.56 2.03 -23.35
N ILE A 155 10.60 2.06 -24.71
CA ILE A 155 11.82 1.79 -25.47
C ILE A 155 12.90 2.84 -25.22
N PRO A 156 12.64 4.15 -25.32
CA PRO A 156 13.63 5.16 -24.98
C PRO A 156 14.13 5.07 -23.53
N SER A 157 13.23 4.81 -22.57
CA SER A 157 13.63 4.62 -21.17
C SER A 157 14.55 3.44 -20.99
N PHE A 158 14.26 2.31 -21.65
CA PHE A 158 15.11 1.12 -21.65
C PHE A 158 16.50 1.42 -22.22
N LEU A 159 16.57 2.06 -23.37
CA LEU A 159 17.85 2.38 -24.03
C LEU A 159 18.71 3.34 -23.19
N VAL A 160 18.09 4.32 -22.53
CA VAL A 160 18.82 5.24 -21.63
C VAL A 160 19.38 4.48 -20.42
N VAL A 161 18.56 3.70 -19.75
CA VAL A 161 19.01 2.96 -18.55
C VAL A 161 20.09 1.96 -18.90
N THR A 162 19.92 1.18 -19.97
CA THR A 162 20.93 0.19 -20.40
C THR A 162 22.18 0.86 -20.94
N GLY A 163 22.06 1.97 -21.67
CA GLY A 163 23.20 2.78 -22.14
C GLY A 163 24.03 3.39 -21.02
N LEU A 164 23.43 3.64 -19.85
CA LEU A 164 24.12 4.07 -18.62
C LEU A 164 24.66 2.88 -17.80
N GLY A 165 24.60 1.65 -18.31
CA GLY A 165 25.09 0.46 -17.60
C GLY A 165 24.14 -0.06 -16.53
N GLY A 166 22.83 0.22 -16.63
CA GLY A 166 21.83 -0.21 -15.66
C GLY A 166 21.35 -1.64 -15.79
N TYR A 167 21.76 -2.37 -16.84
CA TYR A 167 21.36 -3.75 -17.01
C TYR A 167 21.92 -4.64 -15.90
N ASP A 168 21.05 -5.44 -15.26
CA ASP A 168 21.32 -6.28 -14.09
C ASP A 168 21.84 -5.51 -12.85
N GLN A 169 21.51 -4.22 -12.73
CA GLN A 169 21.89 -3.37 -11.60
C GLN A 169 20.66 -2.89 -10.79
N TYR A 170 20.73 -2.95 -9.46
CA TYR A 170 19.65 -2.52 -8.57
C TYR A 170 19.25 -1.05 -8.74
N TRP A 171 20.20 -0.17 -9.08
CA TRP A 171 19.89 1.25 -9.29
C TRP A 171 18.90 1.48 -10.45
N ALA A 172 18.90 0.59 -11.46
CA ALA A 172 17.96 0.65 -12.57
C ALA A 172 16.51 0.40 -12.15
N LEU A 173 16.29 -0.25 -11.01
CA LEU A 173 14.97 -0.44 -10.43
C LEU A 173 14.52 0.77 -9.59
N ILE A 174 15.47 1.54 -9.07
CA ILE A 174 15.23 2.64 -8.11
C ILE A 174 15.18 3.99 -8.80
N LEU A 175 16.25 4.36 -9.54
CA LEU A 175 16.42 5.72 -10.07
C LEU A 175 15.33 6.16 -11.07
N PRO A 176 14.90 5.34 -12.04
CA PRO A 176 13.85 5.76 -12.98
C PRO A 176 12.51 6.04 -12.29
N SER A 177 12.25 5.41 -11.15
CA SER A 177 11.02 5.55 -10.37
C SER A 177 11.16 6.50 -9.18
N ALA A 178 12.37 7.07 -8.95
CA ALA A 178 12.67 7.88 -7.77
C ALA A 178 11.91 9.21 -7.74
N VAL A 179 11.55 9.75 -8.90
CA VAL A 179 10.84 11.03 -9.03
C VAL A 179 9.43 10.81 -9.51
N SER A 180 8.44 10.98 -8.64
CA SER A 180 7.03 11.03 -9.00
C SER A 180 6.54 12.47 -8.93
N VAL A 181 6.24 13.04 -10.08
CA VAL A 181 5.73 14.42 -10.16
C VAL A 181 4.44 14.58 -9.38
N PHE A 182 3.54 13.60 -9.44
CA PHE A 182 2.30 13.60 -8.68
C PHE A 182 2.57 13.72 -7.18
N ASN A 183 3.46 12.89 -6.63
CA ASN A 183 3.82 12.92 -5.21
C ASN A 183 4.46 14.25 -4.79
N ILE A 184 5.31 14.82 -5.65
CA ILE A 184 5.94 16.13 -5.41
C ILE A 184 4.88 17.22 -5.36
N LEU A 185 3.93 17.25 -6.31
CA LEU A 185 2.87 18.26 -6.35
C LEU A 185 1.92 18.15 -5.15
N VAL A 186 1.59 16.94 -4.72
CA VAL A 186 0.80 16.71 -3.51
C VAL A 186 1.53 17.25 -2.27
N LEU A 187 2.79 16.87 -2.06
CA LEU A 187 3.59 17.39 -0.95
C LEU A 187 3.69 18.91 -1.00
N ARG A 188 3.96 19.47 -2.19
CA ARG A 188 4.04 20.92 -2.41
C ARG A 188 2.76 21.64 -1.98
N ALA A 189 1.58 21.12 -2.37
CA ALA A 189 0.30 21.71 -2.00
C ALA A 189 0.15 21.79 -0.48
N PHE A 190 0.42 20.73 0.24
CA PHE A 190 0.38 20.71 1.70
C PHE A 190 1.43 21.61 2.37
N TYR A 191 2.63 21.73 1.78
CA TYR A 191 3.65 22.62 2.31
C TYR A 191 3.30 24.09 2.11
N GLN A 192 2.53 24.43 1.07
CA GLN A 192 1.98 25.77 0.86
C GLN A 192 0.88 26.13 1.87
N GLU A 193 0.15 25.15 2.38
CA GLU A 193 -0.89 25.34 3.42
C GLU A 193 -0.28 25.53 4.81
N THR A 194 1.02 25.28 5.00
CA THR A 194 1.69 25.56 6.26
C THR A 194 1.61 27.08 6.54
N SER A 195 1.10 27.42 7.73
CA SER A 195 0.86 28.82 8.13
C SER A 195 2.09 29.68 7.90
N ALA A 196 1.94 30.77 7.15
CA ALA A 196 2.98 31.75 6.94
C ALA A 196 3.48 32.33 8.26
N GLU A 197 2.57 32.52 9.23
CA GLU A 197 2.87 33.01 10.58
C GLU A 197 3.88 32.12 11.32
N LEU A 198 3.74 30.80 11.23
CA LEU A 198 4.68 29.85 11.84
C LEU A 198 6.07 29.93 11.19
N ILE A 199 6.11 30.10 9.86
CA ILE A 199 7.35 30.24 9.11
C ILE A 199 8.03 31.56 9.44
N ASP A 200 7.27 32.65 9.52
CA ASP A 200 7.79 34.00 9.82
C ASP A 200 8.27 34.08 11.28
N ALA A 201 7.54 33.51 12.24
CA ALA A 201 8.00 33.39 13.62
C ALA A 201 9.33 32.64 13.72
N ALA A 202 9.44 31.47 13.05
CA ALA A 202 10.69 30.72 13.05
C ALA A 202 11.85 31.49 12.42
N ARG A 203 11.59 32.35 11.42
CA ARG A 203 12.60 33.23 10.83
C ARG A 203 13.04 34.35 11.77
N MET A 204 12.09 34.93 12.51
CA MET A 204 12.41 35.91 13.53
C MET A 204 13.28 35.33 14.64
N ASP A 205 13.08 34.03 14.95
CA ASP A 205 13.93 33.27 15.86
C ASP A 205 15.28 32.83 15.24
N GLY A 206 15.61 33.30 14.03
CA GLY A 206 16.88 33.03 13.35
C GLY A 206 16.96 31.63 12.71
N ALA A 207 15.84 30.93 12.51
CA ALA A 207 15.86 29.62 11.87
C ALA A 207 16.13 29.73 10.36
N GLY A 208 17.17 29.02 9.90
CA GLY A 208 17.43 28.84 8.47
C GLY A 208 16.46 27.88 7.82
N ASP A 209 16.45 27.82 6.47
CA ASP A 209 15.51 27.01 5.69
C ASP A 209 15.50 25.52 6.03
N TRP A 210 16.64 24.92 6.32
CA TRP A 210 16.74 23.53 6.77
C TRP A 210 16.03 23.29 8.12
N ARG A 211 16.24 24.21 9.07
CA ARG A 211 15.59 24.13 10.38
C ARG A 211 14.08 24.30 10.24
N ILE A 212 13.63 25.20 9.39
CA ILE A 212 12.20 25.39 9.12
C ILE A 212 11.61 24.13 8.48
N LEU A 213 12.28 23.50 7.50
CA LEU A 213 11.82 22.25 6.90
C LEU A 213 11.62 21.15 7.94
N TRP A 214 12.64 20.89 8.78
CA TRP A 214 12.63 19.78 9.73
C TRP A 214 11.78 20.03 10.98
N SER A 215 11.76 21.26 11.49
CA SER A 215 11.08 21.59 12.76
C SER A 215 9.67 22.17 12.60
N VAL A 216 9.32 22.70 11.43
CA VAL A 216 8.02 23.31 11.18
C VAL A 216 7.24 22.56 10.10
N VAL A 217 7.76 22.49 8.86
CA VAL A 217 7.01 22.00 7.69
C VAL A 217 6.76 20.50 7.77
N LEU A 218 7.76 19.67 8.02
CA LEU A 218 7.60 18.23 8.12
C LEU A 218 6.71 17.79 9.30
N PRO A 219 6.86 18.36 10.51
CA PRO A 219 5.98 18.03 11.61
C PRO A 219 4.50 18.41 11.39
N THR A 220 4.23 19.54 10.74
CA THR A 220 2.86 19.96 10.42
C THR A 220 2.25 19.15 9.28
N SER A 221 3.07 18.61 8.39
CA SER A 221 2.66 17.84 7.20
C SER A 221 2.86 16.32 7.36
N ARG A 222 2.92 15.79 8.57
CA ARG A 222 3.21 14.36 8.84
C ARG A 222 2.28 13.41 8.12
N ALA A 223 0.99 13.75 8.04
CA ALA A 223 -0.01 12.90 7.43
C ALA A 223 0.26 12.68 5.94
N VAL A 224 0.43 13.75 5.17
CA VAL A 224 0.72 13.66 3.72
C VAL A 224 2.08 13.04 3.47
N THR A 225 3.09 13.34 4.30
CA THR A 225 4.42 12.74 4.21
C THR A 225 4.36 11.22 4.37
N ALA A 226 3.59 10.71 5.36
CA ALA A 226 3.40 9.28 5.56
C ALA A 226 2.64 8.61 4.41
N VAL A 227 1.63 9.28 3.85
CA VAL A 227 0.87 8.77 2.68
C VAL A 227 1.75 8.70 1.44
N THR A 228 2.55 9.74 1.18
CA THR A 228 3.48 9.76 0.05
C THR A 228 4.56 8.68 0.20
N ALA A 229 5.09 8.47 1.41
CA ALA A 229 6.03 7.39 1.70
C ALA A 229 5.39 6.01 1.42
N LEU A 230 4.12 5.82 1.79
CA LEU A 230 3.39 4.60 1.47
C LEU A 230 3.26 4.40 -0.05
N PHE A 231 2.92 5.44 -0.82
CA PHE A 231 2.81 5.32 -2.27
C PHE A 231 4.12 4.87 -2.91
N TYR A 232 5.25 5.44 -2.50
CA TYR A 232 6.55 4.98 -2.96
C TYR A 232 6.86 3.55 -2.51
N ALA A 233 6.64 3.23 -1.23
CA ALA A 233 6.90 1.90 -0.70
C ALA A 233 6.07 0.81 -1.42
N VAL A 234 4.78 1.04 -1.64
CA VAL A 234 3.91 0.13 -2.39
C VAL A 234 4.35 0.02 -3.85
N GLY A 235 4.76 1.14 -4.47
CA GLY A 235 5.28 1.15 -5.84
C GLY A 235 6.52 0.27 -5.99
N TYR A 236 7.53 0.44 -5.12
CA TYR A 236 8.74 -0.38 -5.14
C TYR A 236 8.48 -1.83 -4.77
N TRP A 237 7.64 -2.08 -3.76
CA TRP A 237 7.27 -3.44 -3.37
C TRP A 237 6.63 -4.24 -4.51
N ASN A 238 5.79 -3.60 -5.31
CA ASN A 238 5.08 -4.23 -6.44
C ASN A 238 5.84 -4.17 -7.78
N SER A 239 7.09 -3.72 -7.79
CA SER A 239 7.88 -3.53 -9.01
C SER A 239 8.38 -4.86 -9.58
N PHE A 240 7.52 -5.58 -10.32
CA PHE A 240 7.93 -6.76 -11.09
C PHE A 240 8.31 -6.44 -12.54
N PHE A 241 7.62 -5.45 -13.15
CA PHE A 241 7.80 -5.13 -14.57
C PHE A 241 9.20 -4.55 -14.87
N ASN A 242 9.68 -3.65 -13.99
CA ASN A 242 11.02 -3.09 -14.14
C ASN A 242 12.11 -4.16 -14.00
N VAL A 243 11.87 -5.19 -13.18
CA VAL A 243 12.78 -6.33 -13.03
C VAL A 243 12.81 -7.15 -14.32
N MET A 244 11.66 -7.45 -14.90
CA MET A 244 11.55 -8.14 -16.18
C MET A 244 12.28 -7.39 -17.30
N LEU A 245 12.28 -6.06 -17.23
CA LEU A 245 12.87 -5.20 -18.25
C LEU A 245 14.39 -5.04 -18.08
N TYR A 246 14.84 -4.75 -16.86
CA TYR A 246 16.23 -4.37 -16.60
C TYR A 246 17.08 -5.47 -15.96
N MET A 247 16.46 -6.52 -15.38
CA MET A 247 17.18 -7.54 -14.60
C MET A 247 16.66 -8.97 -14.86
N PRO A 248 16.55 -9.40 -16.14
CA PRO A 248 15.98 -10.72 -16.43
C PRO A 248 16.97 -11.89 -16.19
N THR A 249 18.27 -11.64 -16.15
CA THR A 249 19.31 -12.67 -16.25
C THR A 249 19.74 -13.25 -14.91
N ASP A 250 19.87 -12.40 -13.87
CA ASP A 250 20.40 -12.80 -12.57
C ASP A 250 19.27 -13.10 -11.57
N SER A 251 18.93 -14.39 -11.46
CA SER A 251 17.87 -14.86 -10.58
C SER A 251 18.12 -14.62 -9.09
N GLN A 252 19.37 -14.46 -8.68
CA GLN A 252 19.72 -14.17 -7.28
C GLN A 252 19.39 -12.73 -6.87
N LYS A 253 19.23 -11.84 -7.85
CA LYS A 253 18.87 -10.43 -7.64
C LYS A 253 17.38 -10.15 -7.75
N TRP A 254 16.56 -11.17 -8.01
CA TRP A 254 15.14 -10.95 -8.24
C TRP A 254 14.38 -10.63 -6.94
N PRO A 255 13.54 -9.60 -6.95
CA PRO A 255 12.63 -9.35 -5.86
C PRO A 255 11.46 -10.34 -5.86
N LEU A 256 10.81 -10.48 -4.72
CA LEU A 256 9.76 -11.47 -4.45
C LEU A 256 8.61 -11.44 -5.45
N GLN A 257 8.19 -10.25 -5.90
CA GLN A 257 7.09 -10.10 -6.87
C GLN A 257 7.44 -10.71 -8.24
N TYR A 258 8.70 -10.61 -8.65
CA TYR A 258 9.13 -11.23 -9.91
C TYR A 258 9.29 -12.75 -9.77
N VAL A 259 9.78 -13.20 -8.63
CA VAL A 259 9.82 -14.64 -8.29
C VAL A 259 8.39 -15.21 -8.30
N LEU A 260 7.42 -14.52 -7.67
CA LEU A 260 6.01 -14.91 -7.72
C LEU A 260 5.50 -15.05 -9.16
N LEU A 261 5.78 -14.04 -9.99
CA LEU A 261 5.38 -14.07 -11.40
C LEU A 261 5.94 -15.31 -12.12
N THR A 262 7.22 -15.65 -11.88
CA THR A 262 7.83 -16.84 -12.50
C THR A 262 7.21 -18.14 -12.01
N TYR A 263 6.87 -18.24 -10.73
CA TYR A 263 6.17 -19.42 -10.20
C TYR A 263 4.77 -19.59 -10.83
N VAL A 264 4.00 -18.51 -10.92
CA VAL A 264 2.65 -18.52 -11.52
C VAL A 264 2.72 -18.89 -13.01
N ASN A 265 3.65 -18.29 -13.75
CA ASN A 265 3.79 -18.55 -15.19
C ASN A 265 4.23 -19.99 -15.49
N ARG A 266 5.14 -20.56 -14.70
CA ARG A 266 5.55 -21.94 -14.84
C ARG A 266 4.42 -22.93 -14.61
N ALA A 267 3.59 -22.68 -13.61
CA ALA A 267 2.45 -23.54 -13.32
C ALA A 267 1.39 -23.51 -14.43
N ASN A 268 1.25 -22.39 -15.13
CA ASN A 268 0.28 -22.24 -16.22
C ASN A 268 0.82 -22.76 -17.58
N GLY A 269 2.06 -23.26 -17.64
CA GLY A 269 2.66 -23.80 -18.87
C GLY A 269 2.79 -22.77 -20.00
N LEU A 270 2.84 -21.47 -19.69
CA LEU A 270 2.91 -20.40 -20.70
C LEU A 270 4.24 -20.46 -21.46
N PRO A 271 4.22 -20.39 -22.83
CA PRO A 271 5.41 -20.28 -23.64
C PRO A 271 6.18 -18.99 -23.27
N GLY A 272 7.48 -19.10 -23.00
CA GLY A 272 8.32 -17.96 -22.61
C GLY A 272 8.64 -17.87 -21.12
N SER A 273 8.19 -18.80 -20.29
CA SER A 273 8.73 -18.97 -18.95
C SER A 273 10.21 -19.32 -19.07
N VAL A 274 11.06 -18.33 -18.78
CA VAL A 274 12.52 -18.47 -18.92
C VAL A 274 12.98 -19.66 -18.08
N ASN A 275 13.65 -20.62 -18.71
CA ASN A 275 14.36 -21.72 -18.06
C ASN A 275 15.60 -21.17 -17.32
N SER A 276 15.38 -20.32 -16.33
CA SER A 276 16.44 -19.71 -15.55
C SER A 276 16.60 -20.45 -14.24
N GLY A 277 17.60 -21.29 -14.19
CA GLY A 277 18.50 -21.59 -13.06
C GLY A 277 17.93 -22.08 -11.72
N PHE A 278 16.63 -22.24 -11.59
CA PHE A 278 16.05 -22.90 -10.40
C PHE A 278 16.23 -24.41 -10.60
N GLY A 279 16.95 -25.06 -9.70
CA GLY A 279 17.36 -26.45 -9.78
C GLY A 279 16.22 -27.37 -10.29
N GLU A 280 16.57 -28.24 -11.20
CA GLU A 280 15.68 -29.15 -11.95
C GLU A 280 14.75 -30.01 -11.07
N THR A 281 14.98 -30.05 -9.77
CA THR A 281 14.24 -30.86 -8.80
C THR A 281 12.83 -30.32 -8.48
N HIS A 282 12.53 -29.05 -8.77
CA HIS A 282 11.23 -28.43 -8.47
C HIS A 282 10.48 -27.95 -9.72
N ALA A 283 10.96 -28.28 -10.92
CA ALA A 283 10.45 -27.78 -12.20
C ALA A 283 9.12 -28.40 -12.66
N GLN A 284 8.63 -29.43 -11.99
CA GLN A 284 7.35 -30.04 -12.32
C GLN A 284 6.27 -29.53 -11.36
N THR A 285 5.58 -28.46 -11.78
CA THR A 285 4.39 -27.90 -11.12
C THR A 285 4.59 -27.58 -9.64
N ALA A 286 5.01 -26.36 -9.33
CA ALA A 286 4.94 -25.91 -7.95
C ALA A 286 3.50 -26.15 -7.44
N PRO A 287 3.30 -26.91 -6.34
CA PRO A 287 1.96 -27.19 -5.85
C PRO A 287 1.18 -25.89 -5.71
N LEU A 288 -0.12 -25.89 -6.02
CA LEU A 288 -0.97 -24.70 -5.91
C LEU A 288 -0.88 -24.06 -4.52
N SER A 289 -0.66 -24.86 -3.47
CA SER A 289 -0.40 -24.40 -2.12
C SER A 289 0.83 -23.49 -2.04
N LEU A 290 1.93 -23.82 -2.75
CA LEU A 290 3.16 -23.01 -2.74
C LEU A 290 2.93 -21.67 -3.44
N GLN A 291 2.24 -21.67 -4.58
CA GLN A 291 1.88 -20.41 -5.27
C GLN A 291 1.03 -19.50 -4.37
N MET A 292 0.01 -20.07 -3.73
CA MET A 292 -0.84 -19.32 -2.80
C MET A 292 -0.06 -18.85 -1.56
N ALA A 293 0.90 -19.64 -1.07
CA ALA A 293 1.76 -19.24 0.06
C ALA A 293 2.67 -18.06 -0.31
N VAL A 294 3.24 -18.03 -1.53
CA VAL A 294 4.04 -16.87 -2.00
C VAL A 294 3.15 -15.63 -2.13
N VAL A 295 1.92 -15.77 -2.65
CA VAL A 295 0.95 -14.66 -2.69
C VAL A 295 0.67 -14.13 -1.28
N VAL A 296 0.41 -14.99 -0.32
CA VAL A 296 0.19 -14.58 1.08
C VAL A 296 1.43 -13.87 1.63
N LEU A 297 2.63 -14.41 1.38
CA LEU A 297 3.88 -13.78 1.82
C LEU A 297 4.05 -12.37 1.26
N THR A 298 3.66 -12.14 0.00
CA THR A 298 3.73 -10.80 -0.61
C THR A 298 2.73 -9.80 -0.01
N LEU A 299 1.63 -10.28 0.56
CA LEU A 299 0.62 -9.44 1.23
C LEU A 299 1.02 -9.05 2.66
N VAL A 300 1.82 -9.87 3.35
CA VAL A 300 2.18 -9.67 4.76
C VAL A 300 2.76 -8.28 5.04
N PRO A 301 3.78 -7.77 4.32
CA PRO A 301 4.33 -6.45 4.57
C PRO A 301 3.31 -5.32 4.38
N LEU A 302 2.43 -5.44 3.38
CA LEU A 302 1.37 -4.45 3.13
C LEU A 302 0.38 -4.40 4.30
N VAL A 303 -0.03 -5.56 4.81
CA VAL A 303 -0.94 -5.66 5.96
C VAL A 303 -0.29 -5.11 7.24
N ILE A 304 1.02 -5.34 7.44
CA ILE A 304 1.76 -4.81 8.59
C ILE A 304 1.88 -3.28 8.54
N VAL A 305 2.16 -2.72 7.36
CA VAL A 305 2.38 -1.26 7.19
C VAL A 305 1.06 -0.48 7.25
N TYR A 306 -0.05 -1.07 6.79
CA TYR A 306 -1.36 -0.40 6.70
C TYR A 306 -1.85 0.26 8.00
N PRO A 307 -1.83 -0.38 9.18
CA PRO A 307 -2.30 0.24 10.43
C PRO A 307 -1.50 1.49 10.84
N PHE A 308 -0.18 1.50 10.54
CA PHE A 308 0.67 2.66 10.84
C PHE A 308 0.27 3.87 10.01
N VAL A 309 -0.01 3.66 8.73
CA VAL A 309 -0.45 4.73 7.83
C VAL A 309 -1.87 5.18 8.14
N GLN A 310 -2.78 4.25 8.42
CA GLN A 310 -4.17 4.57 8.79
C GLN A 310 -4.25 5.49 10.01
N LYS A 311 -3.37 5.32 10.99
CA LYS A 311 -3.31 6.21 12.17
C LYS A 311 -3.02 7.67 11.77
N HIS A 312 -2.13 7.90 10.82
CA HIS A 312 -1.77 9.24 10.35
C HIS A 312 -2.84 9.85 9.45
N LEU A 313 -3.54 9.03 8.65
CA LEU A 313 -4.65 9.49 7.81
C LEU A 313 -5.81 10.05 8.63
N ARG A 314 -6.18 9.40 9.74
CA ARG A 314 -7.29 9.85 10.60
C ARG A 314 -7.05 11.23 11.19
N THR A 315 -5.82 11.54 11.57
CA THR A 315 -5.48 12.86 12.16
C THR A 315 -5.45 13.97 11.11
N GLY A 316 -5.00 13.69 9.88
CA GLY A 316 -4.91 14.71 8.82
C GLY A 316 -6.27 15.12 8.25
N VAL A 317 -7.19 14.17 8.09
CA VAL A 317 -8.56 14.46 7.57
C VAL A 317 -9.39 15.29 8.55
N LEU A 318 -9.23 15.05 9.85
CA LEU A 318 -9.98 15.82 10.87
C LEU A 318 -9.49 17.27 11.00
N THR A 319 -8.20 17.54 10.82
CA THR A 319 -7.67 18.90 10.89
C THR A 319 -7.98 19.75 9.64
N GLY A 320 -8.11 19.10 8.47
CA GLY A 320 -8.56 19.78 7.24
C GLY A 320 -10.04 20.11 7.18
N ALA A 321 -10.88 19.29 7.83
CA ALA A 321 -12.34 19.47 7.83
C ALA A 321 -12.85 20.55 8.82
N ILE A 322 -12.02 21.04 9.74
CA ILE A 322 -12.39 22.05 10.76
C ILE A 322 -12.12 23.49 10.27
N LYS A 323 -11.50 23.66 9.10
CA LYS A 323 -11.23 24.99 8.50
C LYS A 323 -12.29 25.45 7.49
N GLY A 324 -13.51 24.88 7.57
CA GLY A 324 -14.68 25.36 6.82
C GLY A 324 -15.63 26.12 7.71
#